data_f0659c4ac09a5154cc6a9d8527e46939
#
_entry.id   f0659c4ac09a5154cc6a9d8527e46939
#
_cell.length_a   1.000
_cell.length_b   1.000
_cell.length_c   1.000
_cell.angle_alpha   90.00
_cell.angle_beta   90.00
_cell.angle_gamma   90.00
#
_symmetry.space_group_name_H-M   'P 1'
#
loop_
_entity.id
_entity.type
_entity.pdbx_description
1 polymer ?
#
loop_
_entity_poly.entity_id
_entity_poly.type
_entity_poly.pdbx_seq_one_letter_code
_entity_poly.pdbx_strand_id
1 'polypeptide(L)'
;MKAAEGLGKFSVMAVAAAAVLALGAMPAQATTYYVSQSSGNDSWTGQAAAPEGAKGPWKTLAKASTVDYVAGDRILLKCGDAWNEELHPKGNGTPDKPILIGSYGEGKKPVIDREDYNQDRIGIHLADQEGFKIVGIEFARCMTGIYAEYSDGCPTKKFIWIEDCYFRDSLKYGHYETYPNPRNIGLGICFFSYERDNKIVLTDITIKKCVFRRLASAVWTNSPDNFNKGASFIYNFGNMVFEDCLFEEGYQWQQGIRGVAGGAMRNCVTHDIGRGFRAWNGVAGAMFFRCKDWVFEDSEWGFIDIGLGSGDGEAFDFEGNCDNMTMRNCLFHDTDGPGFLICCYASDGNPNRGIRMENCVLNGKAKRPIRLPRCEIVNTTDWNEVAWKNCRFYLSPGEALMRVMDGEREKRSSFVNCGVKNLSEACKTPDLAARATASASSQEPGYEAAKAIDRNAATAWKATSANAQWLELAFAAPQAVNSFRIKEDPSSSVIRYAIECWDAKASRWASCFNGRAIGSEFMAPIVSRTTKKVRLLILRTNSGNPAISAFEVYNDTAGWLPVKANGEPGR
;
A
#
# COMPACT_ATOMS: atom_id res chain seq x y z
N MET A 1 -9.78 79.18 63.49
CA MET A 1 -9.29 80.49 62.98
C MET A 1 -8.94 80.31 61.53
N LYS A 2 -9.70 81.05 60.67
CA LYS A 2 -9.40 81.46 59.28
C LYS A 2 -8.90 80.40 58.31
N ALA A 3 -9.72 79.91 57.32
CA ALA A 3 -10.22 80.58 56.09
C ALA A 3 -9.13 80.73 55.02
N ALA A 4 -9.40 80.14 53.88
CA ALA A 4 -9.48 80.74 52.51
C ALA A 4 -9.35 79.67 51.47
N GLU A 5 -10.33 79.41 50.75
CA GLU A 5 -10.69 79.66 49.37
C GLU A 5 -9.57 79.50 48.32
N GLY A 6 -9.78 78.64 47.34
CA GLY A 6 -9.04 78.51 46.09
C GLY A 6 -9.74 77.66 45.08
N LEU A 7 -10.65 78.27 44.29
CA LEU A 7 -11.29 77.65 43.11
C LEU A 7 -10.26 77.37 42.03
N GLY A 8 -10.08 76.13 41.68
CA GLY A 8 -9.31 75.71 40.53
C GLY A 8 -10.23 75.09 39.44
N LYS A 9 -10.21 75.72 38.28
CA LYS A 9 -11.00 75.36 37.07
C LYS A 9 -10.71 73.94 36.59
N PHE A 10 -11.74 73.13 36.52
CA PHE A 10 -11.66 71.83 35.80
C PHE A 10 -11.76 72.10 34.32
N SER A 11 -10.67 71.81 33.59
CA SER A 11 -10.60 71.72 32.14
C SER A 11 -11.05 70.30 31.68
N VAL A 12 -12.20 70.22 31.01
CA VAL A 12 -12.68 68.94 30.45
C VAL A 12 -11.91 68.73 29.19
N MET A 13 -10.94 67.77 29.22
CA MET A 13 -10.32 67.22 28.03
C MET A 13 -11.25 66.11 27.45
N ALA A 14 -11.87 66.38 26.30
CA ALA A 14 -12.59 65.39 25.51
C ALA A 14 -11.57 64.42 24.87
N VAL A 15 -11.53 63.18 25.36
CA VAL A 15 -10.78 62.06 24.73
C VAL A 15 -11.65 61.56 23.60
N ALA A 16 -11.30 61.89 22.37
CA ALA A 16 -11.87 61.27 21.18
C ALA A 16 -11.30 59.83 21.04
N ALA A 17 -12.07 58.82 21.41
CA ALA A 17 -11.73 57.42 21.17
C ALA A 17 -11.89 57.13 19.66
N ALA A 18 -10.79 57.07 18.92
CA ALA A 18 -10.77 56.54 17.57
C ALA A 18 -10.97 55.02 17.64
N ALA A 19 -12.20 54.56 17.36
CA ALA A 19 -12.47 53.14 17.13
C ALA A 19 -11.86 52.76 15.78
N VAL A 20 -10.69 52.12 15.80
CA VAL A 20 -10.15 51.43 14.63
C VAL A 20 -11.03 50.20 14.43
N LEU A 21 -11.97 50.26 13.52
CA LEU A 21 -12.66 49.13 12.95
C LEU A 21 -11.60 48.28 12.23
N ALA A 22 -11.10 47.25 12.88
CA ALA A 22 -10.41 46.15 12.21
C ALA A 22 -11.46 45.50 11.30
N LEU A 23 -11.46 45.85 10.03
CA LEU A 23 -12.11 45.06 8.96
C LEU A 23 -11.40 43.72 8.97
N GLY A 24 -11.89 42.78 9.76
CA GLY A 24 -11.52 41.37 9.65
C GLY A 24 -11.86 40.95 8.24
N ALA A 25 -10.84 40.62 7.45
CA ALA A 25 -11.03 40.01 6.14
C ALA A 25 -12.01 38.86 6.32
N MET A 26 -13.19 38.93 5.71
CA MET A 26 -14.11 37.81 5.67
C MET A 26 -13.32 36.63 5.10
N PRO A 27 -13.38 35.44 5.72
CA PRO A 27 -12.71 34.28 5.17
C PRO A 27 -13.23 34.10 3.75
N ALA A 28 -12.32 34.00 2.76
CA ALA A 28 -12.67 33.78 1.38
C ALA A 28 -13.60 32.57 1.31
N GLN A 29 -14.73 32.73 0.64
CA GLN A 29 -15.70 31.65 0.46
C GLN A 29 -15.08 30.60 -0.47
N ALA A 30 -15.12 29.33 -0.05
CA ALA A 30 -14.61 28.24 -0.85
C ALA A 30 -15.30 28.15 -2.22
N THR A 31 -14.52 28.03 -3.28
CA THR A 31 -14.97 28.02 -4.67
C THR A 31 -14.75 26.63 -5.28
N THR A 32 -15.71 26.20 -6.13
CA THR A 32 -15.54 25.00 -6.94
C THR A 32 -15.19 25.38 -8.37
N TYR A 33 -14.09 24.85 -8.86
CA TYR A 33 -13.63 25.00 -10.23
C TYR A 33 -13.75 23.67 -10.96
N TYR A 34 -14.21 23.72 -12.19
CA TYR A 34 -14.42 22.56 -13.06
C TYR A 34 -13.45 22.60 -14.23
N VAL A 35 -12.89 21.45 -14.59
CA VAL A 35 -11.98 21.29 -15.72
C VAL A 35 -12.49 20.17 -16.61
N SER A 36 -12.69 20.43 -17.90
CA SER A 36 -13.12 19.45 -18.89
C SER A 36 -12.36 19.63 -20.19
N GLN A 37 -11.57 18.63 -20.56
CA GLN A 37 -10.85 18.65 -21.83
C GLN A 37 -11.81 18.62 -23.03
N SER A 38 -12.90 17.85 -22.92
CA SER A 38 -13.86 17.63 -24.00
C SER A 38 -14.83 18.80 -24.23
N SER A 39 -15.16 19.60 -23.20
CA SER A 39 -16.20 20.66 -23.29
C SER A 39 -15.78 21.98 -22.64
N GLY A 40 -14.53 22.10 -22.18
CA GLY A 40 -14.04 23.29 -21.50
C GLY A 40 -13.47 24.36 -22.44
N ASN A 41 -13.32 25.57 -21.89
CA ASN A 41 -12.67 26.71 -22.53
C ASN A 41 -11.95 27.55 -21.47
N ASP A 42 -10.66 27.81 -21.67
CA ASP A 42 -9.81 28.53 -20.70
C ASP A 42 -10.14 30.04 -20.59
N SER A 43 -10.96 30.57 -21.47
CA SER A 43 -11.51 31.93 -21.33
C SER A 43 -12.67 32.03 -20.34
N TRP A 44 -13.23 30.90 -19.88
CA TRP A 44 -14.30 30.87 -18.91
C TRP A 44 -13.79 30.98 -17.48
N THR A 45 -14.69 31.19 -16.52
CA THR A 45 -14.31 31.32 -15.10
C THR A 45 -14.01 29.98 -14.42
N GLY A 46 -14.37 28.87 -15.03
CA GLY A 46 -14.24 27.54 -14.45
C GLY A 46 -15.30 27.20 -13.39
N GLN A 47 -16.28 28.08 -13.13
CA GLN A 47 -17.20 27.94 -11.98
C GLN A 47 -18.52 27.23 -12.29
N ALA A 48 -18.68 26.66 -13.47
CA ALA A 48 -19.83 25.81 -13.80
C ALA A 48 -19.38 24.48 -14.42
N ALA A 49 -20.09 23.40 -14.09
CA ALA A 49 -19.80 22.05 -14.58
C ALA A 49 -20.09 21.86 -16.08
N ALA A 50 -20.96 22.68 -16.63
CA ALA A 50 -21.32 22.71 -18.04
C ALA A 50 -21.21 24.15 -18.59
N PRO A 51 -21.12 24.32 -19.92
CA PRO A 51 -21.11 25.66 -20.53
C PRO A 51 -22.34 26.47 -20.11
N GLU A 52 -22.12 27.59 -19.44
CA GLU A 52 -23.14 28.54 -18.98
C GLU A 52 -22.60 29.96 -19.20
N GLY A 53 -22.78 30.51 -20.41
CA GLY A 53 -22.18 31.79 -20.78
C GLY A 53 -20.64 31.75 -20.58
N ALA A 54 -20.13 32.67 -19.76
CA ALA A 54 -18.70 32.74 -19.42
C ALA A 54 -18.29 31.86 -18.21
N LYS A 55 -19.21 31.07 -17.63
CA LYS A 55 -18.93 30.30 -16.38
C LYS A 55 -18.59 28.84 -16.59
N GLY A 56 -18.53 28.31 -17.79
CA GLY A 56 -18.26 26.91 -18.08
C GLY A 56 -16.90 26.43 -17.55
N PRO A 57 -16.63 25.11 -17.66
CA PRO A 57 -15.39 24.54 -17.15
C PRO A 57 -14.17 25.03 -17.93
N TRP A 58 -13.02 25.10 -17.31
CA TRP A 58 -11.73 25.28 -18.00
C TRP A 58 -11.41 24.06 -18.87
N LYS A 59 -10.59 24.24 -19.88
CA LYS A 59 -10.18 23.15 -20.76
C LYS A 59 -8.93 22.44 -20.26
N THR A 60 -7.94 23.18 -19.77
CA THR A 60 -6.58 22.70 -19.54
C THR A 60 -6.23 22.66 -18.05
N LEU A 61 -5.33 21.72 -17.66
CA LEU A 61 -4.71 21.70 -16.34
C LEU A 61 -3.74 22.88 -16.18
N ALA A 62 -3.13 23.35 -17.28
CA ALA A 62 -2.31 24.55 -17.29
C ALA A 62 -3.10 25.77 -16.82
N LYS A 63 -4.36 25.94 -17.26
CA LYS A 63 -5.23 27.01 -16.77
C LYS A 63 -5.55 26.85 -15.29
N ALA A 64 -5.88 25.64 -14.83
CA ALA A 64 -6.12 25.37 -13.41
C ALA A 64 -4.88 25.66 -12.54
N SER A 65 -3.69 25.51 -13.07
CA SER A 65 -2.43 25.80 -12.37
C SER A 65 -2.13 27.30 -12.21
N THR A 66 -2.91 28.19 -12.82
CA THR A 66 -2.71 29.66 -12.68
C THR A 66 -3.39 30.27 -11.47
N VAL A 67 -4.24 29.53 -10.77
CA VAL A 67 -5.05 30.02 -9.66
C VAL A 67 -4.36 29.78 -8.33
N ASP A 68 -4.40 30.78 -7.44
CA ASP A 68 -4.03 30.65 -6.04
C ASP A 68 -5.25 30.20 -5.24
N TYR A 69 -5.32 28.90 -4.95
CA TYR A 69 -6.43 28.28 -4.23
C TYR A 69 -6.37 28.58 -2.72
N VAL A 70 -7.54 28.67 -2.12
CA VAL A 70 -7.67 28.88 -0.67
C VAL A 70 -8.29 27.65 0.00
N ALA A 71 -8.19 27.58 1.32
CA ALA A 71 -8.71 26.46 2.12
C ALA A 71 -10.20 26.20 1.84
N GLY A 72 -10.52 24.98 1.42
CA GLY A 72 -11.85 24.53 1.05
C GLY A 72 -12.19 24.60 -0.44
N ASP A 73 -11.34 25.21 -1.27
CA ASP A 73 -11.53 25.23 -2.73
C ASP A 73 -11.51 23.81 -3.32
N ARG A 74 -12.15 23.66 -4.48
CA ARG A 74 -12.25 22.38 -5.16
C ARG A 74 -11.87 22.53 -6.63
N ILE A 75 -11.01 21.64 -7.10
CA ILE A 75 -10.63 21.47 -8.52
C ILE A 75 -11.19 20.13 -8.97
N LEU A 76 -12.23 20.15 -9.81
CA LEU A 76 -12.92 18.96 -10.23
C LEU A 76 -12.67 18.66 -11.71
N LEU A 77 -12.12 17.49 -12.01
CA LEU A 77 -11.83 17.00 -13.35
C LEU A 77 -13.00 16.16 -13.86
N LYS A 78 -13.40 16.34 -15.12
CA LYS A 78 -14.54 15.63 -15.68
C LYS A 78 -14.25 14.14 -15.89
N CYS A 79 -15.13 13.28 -15.39
CA CYS A 79 -15.09 11.85 -15.66
C CYS A 79 -15.11 11.57 -17.17
N GLY A 80 -14.28 10.63 -17.62
CA GLY A 80 -14.13 10.25 -19.03
C GLY A 80 -13.16 11.12 -19.85
N ASP A 81 -12.71 12.26 -19.32
CA ASP A 81 -11.72 13.11 -19.98
C ASP A 81 -10.28 12.68 -19.62
N ALA A 82 -9.33 13.06 -20.48
CA ALA A 82 -7.90 12.78 -20.30
C ALA A 82 -7.05 14.01 -20.65
N TRP A 83 -5.96 14.23 -19.89
CA TRP A 83 -5.02 15.34 -20.10
C TRP A 83 -3.59 14.83 -20.18
N ASN A 84 -2.84 15.31 -21.16
CA ASN A 84 -1.37 15.15 -21.24
C ASN A 84 -0.67 16.40 -20.69
N GLU A 85 -1.07 16.84 -19.52
CA GLU A 85 -0.59 18.04 -18.86
C GLU A 85 -0.33 17.77 -17.38
N GLU A 86 0.54 18.57 -16.77
CA GLU A 86 0.75 18.62 -15.33
C GLU A 86 -0.26 19.55 -14.68
N LEU A 87 -0.78 19.15 -13.52
CA LEU A 87 -1.50 20.04 -12.62
C LEU A 87 -0.55 20.48 -11.51
N HIS A 88 -0.22 21.78 -11.49
CA HIS A 88 0.59 22.39 -10.45
C HIS A 88 -0.24 23.46 -9.71
N PRO A 89 -1.15 23.05 -8.80
CA PRO A 89 -2.01 23.99 -8.10
C PRO A 89 -1.17 24.82 -7.13
N LYS A 90 -1.58 26.07 -6.88
CA LYS A 90 -0.95 26.94 -5.90
C LYS A 90 -1.83 27.08 -4.65
N GLY A 91 -1.25 27.59 -3.57
CA GLY A 91 -1.98 27.83 -2.33
C GLY A 91 -1.92 26.67 -1.34
N ASN A 92 -2.59 26.81 -0.22
CA ASN A 92 -2.60 25.83 0.87
C ASN A 92 -4.01 25.69 1.44
N GLY A 93 -4.38 24.44 1.76
CA GLY A 93 -5.56 24.13 2.54
C GLY A 93 -5.24 23.98 4.03
N THR A 94 -6.21 23.46 4.77
CA THR A 94 -6.04 23.02 6.16
C THR A 94 -6.60 21.61 6.32
N PRO A 95 -6.27 20.87 7.39
CA PRO A 95 -6.88 19.55 7.62
C PRO A 95 -8.42 19.60 7.65
N ASP A 96 -9.01 20.66 8.23
CA ASP A 96 -10.48 20.81 8.31
C ASP A 96 -11.11 21.35 7.02
N LYS A 97 -10.34 22.07 6.21
CA LYS A 97 -10.76 22.66 4.92
C LYS A 97 -9.69 22.44 3.87
N PRO A 98 -9.47 21.18 3.45
CA PRO A 98 -8.46 20.90 2.43
C PRO A 98 -8.87 21.46 1.07
N ILE A 99 -7.89 21.78 0.24
CA ILE A 99 -8.09 21.96 -1.20
C ILE A 99 -8.34 20.57 -1.78
N LEU A 100 -9.53 20.40 -2.38
CA LEU A 100 -9.91 19.12 -2.98
C LEU A 100 -9.56 19.09 -4.47
N ILE A 101 -8.74 18.14 -4.89
CA ILE A 101 -8.59 17.77 -6.30
C ILE A 101 -9.36 16.46 -6.50
N GLY A 102 -10.42 16.49 -7.31
CA GLY A 102 -11.32 15.35 -7.45
C GLY A 102 -11.94 15.21 -8.82
N SER A 103 -13.01 14.45 -8.92
CA SER A 103 -13.74 14.21 -10.16
C SER A 103 -15.18 14.70 -10.09
N TYR A 104 -15.80 14.92 -11.25
CA TYR A 104 -17.23 15.19 -11.39
C TYR A 104 -17.81 14.53 -12.63
N GLY A 105 -19.15 14.41 -12.65
CA GLY A 105 -19.86 13.68 -13.69
C GLY A 105 -19.82 12.16 -13.48
N GLU A 106 -20.42 11.44 -14.39
CA GLU A 106 -20.48 9.98 -14.37
C GLU A 106 -19.50 9.36 -15.38
N GLY A 107 -19.11 8.11 -15.14
CA GLY A 107 -18.27 7.35 -16.06
C GLY A 107 -16.92 6.94 -15.46
N LYS A 108 -15.94 6.71 -16.33
CA LYS A 108 -14.57 6.36 -15.91
C LYS A 108 -13.91 7.53 -15.19
N LYS A 109 -13.00 7.24 -14.26
CA LYS A 109 -12.18 8.27 -13.62
C LYS A 109 -11.54 9.19 -14.67
N PRO A 110 -11.38 10.49 -14.38
CA PRO A 110 -10.55 11.37 -15.20
C PRO A 110 -9.09 10.90 -15.17
N VAL A 111 -8.39 11.02 -16.30
CA VAL A 111 -7.05 10.50 -16.47
C VAL A 111 -6.05 11.63 -16.69
N ILE A 112 -5.02 11.70 -15.87
CA ILE A 112 -3.79 12.44 -16.19
C ILE A 112 -2.84 11.46 -16.83
N ASP A 113 -2.75 11.49 -18.18
CA ASP A 113 -1.98 10.56 -18.98
C ASP A 113 -0.83 11.30 -19.67
N ARG A 114 0.38 11.09 -19.18
CA ARG A 114 1.53 11.85 -19.63
C ARG A 114 2.18 11.31 -20.91
N GLU A 115 1.64 10.23 -21.47
CA GLU A 115 1.95 9.60 -22.78
C GLU A 115 3.42 9.28 -23.06
N ASP A 116 4.36 9.94 -22.40
CA ASP A 116 5.79 9.75 -22.60
C ASP A 116 6.50 9.60 -21.26
N TYR A 117 7.39 8.61 -21.18
CA TYR A 117 8.23 8.33 -20.01
C TYR A 117 9.50 9.22 -19.95
N ASN A 118 9.59 10.23 -20.81
CA ASN A 118 10.71 11.14 -20.78
C ASN A 118 10.65 12.04 -19.54
N GLN A 119 11.81 12.54 -19.16
CA GLN A 119 12.07 13.30 -17.94
C GLN A 119 11.01 14.36 -17.62
N ASP A 120 10.68 14.51 -16.34
CA ASP A 120 9.81 15.54 -15.78
C ASP A 120 8.31 15.44 -16.16
N ARG A 121 7.81 14.24 -16.47
CA ARG A 121 6.39 13.99 -16.74
C ARG A 121 5.62 13.69 -15.44
N ILE A 122 5.37 14.74 -14.66
CA ILE A 122 4.60 14.68 -13.41
C ILE A 122 3.11 14.82 -13.71
N GLY A 123 2.27 14.11 -12.95
CA GLY A 123 0.81 14.26 -13.03
C GLY A 123 0.31 15.43 -12.19
N ILE A 124 0.50 15.37 -10.87
CA ILE A 124 0.25 16.49 -9.94
C ILE A 124 1.54 16.83 -9.22
N HIS A 125 1.91 18.11 -9.20
CA HIS A 125 3.09 18.62 -8.53
C HIS A 125 2.71 19.55 -7.37
N LEU A 126 3.16 19.23 -6.18
CA LEU A 126 3.00 20.03 -4.97
C LEU A 126 4.38 20.48 -4.50
N ALA A 127 4.62 21.79 -4.39
CA ALA A 127 5.88 22.38 -3.97
C ALA A 127 5.68 23.23 -2.70
N ASP A 128 6.25 22.80 -1.57
CA ASP A 128 6.10 23.44 -0.26
C ASP A 128 4.64 23.65 0.21
N GLN A 129 3.74 22.76 -0.20
CA GLN A 129 2.31 22.89 0.00
C GLN A 129 1.75 21.92 1.03
N GLU A 130 0.59 22.26 1.60
CA GLU A 130 -0.14 21.49 2.60
C GLU A 130 -1.65 21.56 2.43
N GLY A 131 -2.36 20.67 3.12
CA GLY A 131 -3.82 20.70 3.17
C GLY A 131 -4.48 20.27 1.86
N PHE A 132 -3.93 19.30 1.14
CA PHE A 132 -4.52 18.78 -0.09
C PHE A 132 -5.22 17.44 0.12
N LYS A 133 -6.39 17.28 -0.50
CA LYS A 133 -7.09 16.02 -0.65
C LYS A 133 -7.27 15.69 -2.13
N ILE A 134 -6.70 14.55 -2.59
CA ILE A 134 -6.73 14.11 -3.99
C ILE A 134 -7.55 12.83 -4.06
N VAL A 135 -8.65 12.83 -4.85
CA VAL A 135 -9.63 11.74 -4.82
C VAL A 135 -10.12 11.36 -6.21
N GLY A 136 -10.11 10.06 -6.52
CA GLY A 136 -10.83 9.53 -7.68
C GLY A 136 -10.22 9.87 -9.04
N ILE A 137 -8.89 9.98 -9.11
CA ILE A 137 -8.14 10.32 -10.32
C ILE A 137 -7.30 9.12 -10.75
N GLU A 138 -7.17 8.92 -12.05
CA GLU A 138 -6.28 7.96 -12.67
C GLU A 138 -5.02 8.66 -13.20
N PHE A 139 -3.85 8.12 -12.88
CA PHE A 139 -2.54 8.56 -13.36
C PHE A 139 -1.96 7.47 -14.25
N ALA A 140 -1.71 7.79 -15.51
CA ALA A 140 -1.21 6.83 -16.47
C ALA A 140 0.07 7.35 -17.14
N ARG A 141 1.05 6.47 -17.35
CA ARG A 141 2.28 6.76 -18.08
C ARG A 141 3.00 8.03 -17.58
N CYS A 142 2.89 8.32 -16.28
CA CYS A 142 3.63 9.40 -15.64
C CYS A 142 5.00 8.90 -15.19
N MET A 143 6.03 9.75 -15.23
CA MET A 143 7.27 9.47 -14.49
C MET A 143 7.01 9.47 -12.99
N THR A 144 6.18 10.38 -12.53
CA THR A 144 5.64 10.41 -11.18
C THR A 144 4.20 10.88 -11.23
N GLY A 145 3.28 10.07 -10.72
CA GLY A 145 1.85 10.43 -10.70
C GLY A 145 1.59 11.64 -9.81
N ILE A 146 2.03 11.60 -8.56
CA ILE A 146 1.98 12.73 -7.62
C ILE A 146 3.37 12.96 -7.07
N TYR A 147 3.93 14.14 -7.28
CA TYR A 147 5.22 14.57 -6.76
C TYR A 147 5.02 15.71 -5.77
N ALA A 148 5.39 15.48 -4.51
CA ALA A 148 5.34 16.47 -3.45
C ALA A 148 6.77 16.73 -2.94
N GLU A 149 7.28 17.96 -3.12
CA GLU A 149 8.63 18.32 -2.73
C GLU A 149 8.63 19.46 -1.71
N TYR A 150 9.62 19.42 -0.82
CA TYR A 150 9.76 20.35 0.29
C TYR A 150 11.17 20.90 0.33
N SER A 151 11.29 22.24 0.24
CA SER A 151 12.55 22.96 0.22
C SER A 151 13.30 22.86 1.54
N ASP A 152 14.61 23.06 1.50
CA ASP A 152 15.46 23.21 2.69
C ASP A 152 14.98 24.41 3.52
N GLY A 153 14.83 24.20 4.83
CA GLY A 153 14.28 25.21 5.74
C GLY A 153 12.76 25.40 5.67
N CYS A 154 12.03 24.63 4.84
CA CYS A 154 10.58 24.70 4.74
C CYS A 154 9.93 24.50 6.12
N PRO A 155 8.94 25.33 6.52
CA PRO A 155 8.16 25.07 7.73
C PRO A 155 7.44 23.72 7.65
N THR A 156 7.25 23.06 8.80
CA THR A 156 6.52 21.78 8.82
C THR A 156 5.11 21.95 8.26
N LYS A 157 4.83 21.20 7.21
CA LYS A 157 3.56 21.12 6.50
C LYS A 157 2.73 19.94 7.00
N LYS A 158 1.41 20.00 6.80
CA LYS A 158 0.47 18.99 7.29
C LYS A 158 -0.57 18.62 6.25
N PHE A 159 -1.00 17.39 6.34
CA PHE A 159 -2.19 16.88 5.69
C PHE A 159 -2.09 16.81 4.15
N ILE A 160 -1.66 15.65 3.68
CA ILE A 160 -1.84 15.20 2.30
C ILE A 160 -2.67 13.92 2.35
N TRP A 161 -3.84 13.95 1.73
CA TRP A 161 -4.76 12.82 1.67
C TRP A 161 -5.00 12.39 0.22
N ILE A 162 -4.67 11.14 -0.10
CA ILE A 162 -4.82 10.56 -1.45
C ILE A 162 -5.73 9.35 -1.32
N GLU A 163 -6.90 9.39 -1.99
CA GLU A 163 -7.92 8.35 -1.83
C GLU A 163 -8.52 7.94 -3.17
N ASP A 164 -8.79 6.64 -3.33
CA ASP A 164 -9.47 6.09 -4.51
C ASP A 164 -8.81 6.47 -5.85
N CYS A 165 -7.48 6.60 -5.85
CA CYS A 165 -6.70 6.91 -7.06
C CYS A 165 -6.13 5.64 -7.68
N TYR A 166 -5.94 5.68 -9.01
CA TYR A 166 -5.36 4.58 -9.78
C TYR A 166 -4.08 5.05 -10.49
N PHE A 167 -2.95 4.43 -10.16
CA PHE A 167 -1.64 4.72 -10.75
C PHE A 167 -1.22 3.53 -11.61
N ARG A 168 -0.92 3.76 -12.88
CA ARG A 168 -0.60 2.65 -13.79
C ARG A 168 0.36 2.98 -14.92
N ASP A 169 1.00 1.92 -15.42
CA ASP A 169 1.75 1.90 -16.68
C ASP A 169 2.90 2.91 -16.73
N SER A 170 3.53 3.20 -15.60
CA SER A 170 4.63 4.16 -15.51
C SER A 170 5.99 3.49 -15.66
N LEU A 171 6.14 2.65 -16.69
CA LEU A 171 7.39 1.98 -17.00
C LEU A 171 7.67 1.95 -18.49
N LYS A 172 8.90 2.35 -18.83
CA LYS A 172 9.54 1.99 -20.08
C LYS A 172 10.65 0.98 -19.80
N TYR A 173 10.54 -0.20 -20.37
CA TYR A 173 11.59 -1.20 -20.33
C TYR A 173 12.94 -0.58 -20.74
N GLY A 174 13.99 -0.76 -19.93
CA GLY A 174 15.36 -0.43 -20.28
C GLY A 174 15.92 0.89 -19.77
N HIS A 175 15.17 1.72 -19.05
CA HIS A 175 15.66 3.03 -18.57
C HIS A 175 16.31 3.03 -17.18
N TYR A 176 16.34 1.92 -16.46
CA TYR A 176 16.92 1.85 -15.13
C TYR A 176 18.46 2.01 -15.11
N GLU A 177 19.12 1.79 -16.22
CA GLU A 177 20.59 1.77 -16.31
C GLU A 177 21.26 3.16 -16.25
N THR A 178 20.52 4.25 -16.38
CA THR A 178 21.09 5.58 -16.60
C THR A 178 20.70 6.68 -15.63
N TYR A 179 19.88 6.43 -14.59
CA TYR A 179 19.31 7.52 -13.80
C TYR A 179 19.62 7.46 -12.31
N PRO A 180 20.54 8.31 -11.82
CA PRO A 180 20.75 8.55 -10.38
C PRO A 180 19.67 9.44 -9.74
N ASN A 181 18.67 9.94 -10.51
CA ASN A 181 17.66 10.87 -10.01
C ASN A 181 16.34 10.14 -9.71
N PRO A 182 15.84 10.16 -8.46
CA PRO A 182 14.56 9.55 -8.11
C PRO A 182 13.34 10.11 -8.87
N ARG A 183 13.48 11.25 -9.54
CA ARG A 183 12.44 11.81 -10.41
C ARG A 183 12.15 10.97 -11.65
N ASN A 184 13.02 10.01 -12.00
CA ASN A 184 13.02 9.36 -13.32
C ASN A 184 12.69 7.87 -13.30
N ILE A 185 12.12 7.32 -12.22
CA ILE A 185 11.97 5.87 -12.05
C ILE A 185 10.55 5.31 -12.18
N GLY A 186 9.59 6.08 -12.66
CA GLY A 186 8.21 5.58 -12.83
C GLY A 186 7.52 5.33 -11.49
N LEU A 187 7.28 6.40 -10.75
CA LEU A 187 6.67 6.38 -9.41
C LEU A 187 5.17 6.64 -9.46
N GLY A 188 4.42 5.98 -8.59
CA GLY A 188 3.04 6.39 -8.33
C GLY A 188 3.00 7.70 -7.55
N ILE A 189 3.62 7.73 -6.37
CA ILE A 189 3.69 8.89 -5.49
C ILE A 189 5.12 9.04 -4.99
N CYS A 190 5.63 10.27 -4.99
CA CYS A 190 6.91 10.61 -4.42
C CYS A 190 6.78 11.78 -3.46
N PHE A 191 7.26 11.59 -2.23
CA PHE A 191 7.49 12.67 -1.27
C PHE A 191 9.00 12.90 -1.17
N PHE A 192 9.46 14.07 -1.53
CA PHE A 192 10.87 14.43 -1.53
C PHE A 192 11.14 15.63 -0.62
N SER A 193 12.17 15.54 0.21
CA SER A 193 12.61 16.64 1.07
C SER A 193 14.01 17.07 0.66
N TYR A 194 14.24 18.35 0.54
CA TYR A 194 15.57 18.94 0.43
C TYR A 194 16.18 19.30 1.79
N GLU A 195 15.40 19.14 2.88
CA GLU A 195 15.83 19.39 4.25
C GLU A 195 16.98 18.44 4.64
N ARG A 196 18.04 18.99 5.16
CA ARG A 196 19.27 18.27 5.55
C ARG A 196 19.36 17.99 7.04
N ASP A 197 18.58 18.73 7.83
CA ASP A 197 18.50 18.55 9.26
C ASP A 197 17.45 17.49 9.64
N ASN A 198 17.54 16.96 10.85
CA ASN A 198 16.54 16.06 11.39
C ASN A 198 15.26 16.83 11.76
N LYS A 199 14.54 17.27 10.75
CA LYS A 199 13.32 18.06 10.88
C LYS A 199 12.23 17.49 9.97
N ILE A 200 11.06 17.25 10.54
CA ILE A 200 9.89 16.83 9.79
C ILE A 200 9.37 18.00 8.96
N VAL A 201 9.38 17.85 7.63
CA VAL A 201 8.87 18.85 6.68
C VAL A 201 7.41 18.60 6.32
N LEU A 202 6.94 17.35 6.38
CA LEU A 202 5.54 16.99 6.14
C LEU A 202 5.09 15.89 7.11
N THR A 203 3.90 16.07 7.72
CA THR A 203 3.24 15.06 8.56
C THR A 203 1.77 14.88 8.15
N ASP A 204 1.13 13.83 8.70
CA ASP A 204 -0.28 13.49 8.45
C ASP A 204 -0.55 13.17 6.98
N ILE A 205 0.18 12.18 6.47
CA ILE A 205 0.07 11.67 5.11
C ILE A 205 -0.86 10.45 5.12
N THR A 206 -1.92 10.46 4.32
CA THR A 206 -2.82 9.31 4.18
C THR A 206 -2.96 8.89 2.72
N ILE A 207 -2.74 7.61 2.46
CA ILE A 207 -2.93 6.97 1.15
C ILE A 207 -3.92 5.83 1.35
N LYS A 208 -5.13 5.96 0.78
CA LYS A 208 -6.25 5.07 1.07
C LYS A 208 -6.96 4.59 -0.18
N LYS A 209 -7.31 3.29 -0.24
CA LYS A 209 -8.06 2.69 -1.35
C LYS A 209 -7.45 2.95 -2.73
N CYS A 210 -6.13 3.12 -2.78
CA CYS A 210 -5.43 3.36 -4.02
C CYS A 210 -4.96 2.04 -4.64
N VAL A 211 -4.91 2.02 -5.98
CA VAL A 211 -4.38 0.91 -6.75
C VAL A 211 -3.13 1.36 -7.50
N PHE A 212 -2.04 0.61 -7.33
CA PHE A 212 -0.77 0.84 -7.98
C PHE A 212 -0.43 -0.37 -8.84
N ARG A 213 -0.32 -0.18 -10.15
CA ARG A 213 -0.16 -1.28 -11.08
C ARG A 213 0.85 -0.98 -12.18
N ARG A 214 1.79 -1.88 -12.41
CA ARG A 214 2.86 -1.74 -13.42
C ARG A 214 3.64 -0.43 -13.27
N LEU A 215 4.16 -0.23 -12.05
CA LEU A 215 5.05 0.88 -11.69
C LEU A 215 6.43 0.34 -11.32
N ALA A 216 7.47 1.17 -11.43
CA ALA A 216 8.78 0.84 -10.86
C ALA A 216 8.66 0.75 -9.34
N SER A 217 8.14 1.79 -8.71
CA SER A 217 7.78 1.81 -7.30
C SER A 217 6.47 2.56 -7.11
N ALA A 218 5.64 2.10 -6.20
CA ALA A 218 4.33 2.72 -5.99
C ALA A 218 4.44 3.99 -5.16
N VAL A 219 5.10 3.91 -4.00
CA VAL A 219 5.29 5.06 -3.11
C VAL A 219 6.75 5.14 -2.68
N TRP A 220 7.30 6.32 -2.79
CA TRP A 220 8.69 6.62 -2.49
C TRP A 220 8.80 7.85 -1.58
N THR A 221 9.58 7.72 -0.51
CA THR A 221 9.99 8.86 0.31
C THR A 221 11.50 8.98 0.29
N ASN A 222 12.05 10.18 0.15
CA ASN A 222 13.49 10.37 0.08
C ASN A 222 13.93 11.79 0.48
N SER A 223 15.21 11.90 0.88
CA SER A 223 15.92 13.17 1.04
C SER A 223 17.39 13.00 0.63
N PRO A 224 18.14 14.08 0.32
CA PRO A 224 19.52 14.00 -0.16
C PRO A 224 20.46 13.26 0.79
N ASP A 225 20.24 13.37 2.09
CA ASP A 225 21.16 12.84 3.10
C ASP A 225 20.77 11.44 3.62
N ASN A 226 19.65 10.86 3.12
CA ASN A 226 19.27 9.50 3.47
C ASN A 226 20.28 8.42 3.02
N PHE A 227 21.24 8.76 2.16
CA PHE A 227 22.30 7.85 1.71
C PHE A 227 23.70 8.22 2.25
N ASN A 228 23.86 9.35 2.96
CA ASN A 228 25.16 9.75 3.48
C ASN A 228 25.54 8.88 4.67
N LYS A 229 26.65 8.15 4.54
CA LYS A 229 27.26 7.35 5.58
C LYS A 229 27.63 8.23 6.77
N GLY A 230 27.15 7.89 7.97
CA GLY A 230 27.49 8.59 9.20
C GLY A 230 26.58 9.77 9.57
N ALA A 231 25.56 10.09 8.80
CA ALA A 231 24.57 11.10 9.20
C ALA A 231 23.73 10.58 10.37
N SER A 232 23.47 11.45 11.34
CA SER A 232 22.47 11.22 12.40
C SER A 232 21.13 10.84 11.76
N PHE A 233 20.31 10.08 12.50
CA PHE A 233 18.97 9.69 12.03
C PHE A 233 18.18 10.91 11.55
N ILE A 234 17.84 10.94 10.24
CA ILE A 234 17.07 12.04 9.66
C ILE A 234 15.66 11.52 9.37
N TYR A 235 14.69 12.11 10.05
CA TYR A 235 13.28 11.92 9.80
C TYR A 235 12.70 13.20 9.20
N ASN A 236 12.42 13.18 7.90
CA ASN A 236 11.83 14.34 7.21
C ASN A 236 10.31 14.23 7.06
N PHE A 237 9.76 13.04 7.27
CA PHE A 237 8.32 12.79 7.16
C PHE A 237 7.78 12.18 8.45
N GLY A 238 6.50 12.43 8.73
CA GLY A 238 5.84 11.91 9.92
C GLY A 238 4.41 11.45 9.67
N ASN A 239 3.94 10.52 10.51
CA ASN A 239 2.56 10.04 10.56
C ASN A 239 2.01 9.67 9.16
N MET A 240 2.60 8.65 8.52
CA MET A 240 2.20 8.17 7.19
C MET A 240 1.29 6.93 7.32
N VAL A 241 0.12 6.96 6.71
CA VAL A 241 -0.86 5.87 6.77
C VAL A 241 -1.19 5.36 5.39
N PHE A 242 -1.09 4.04 5.21
CA PHE A 242 -1.65 3.29 4.08
C PHE A 242 -2.84 2.48 4.56
N GLU A 243 -3.96 2.54 3.85
CA GLU A 243 -5.17 1.79 4.20
C GLU A 243 -5.89 1.28 2.95
N ASP A 244 -6.26 0.00 2.93
CA ASP A 244 -7.01 -0.63 1.84
C ASP A 244 -6.35 -0.46 0.45
N CYS A 245 -5.01 -0.43 0.36
CA CYS A 245 -4.28 -0.23 -0.90
C CYS A 245 -3.87 -1.55 -1.56
N LEU A 246 -3.87 -1.54 -2.89
CA LEU A 246 -3.39 -2.66 -3.72
C LEU A 246 -2.17 -2.22 -4.53
N PHE A 247 -1.08 -2.99 -4.39
CA PHE A 247 0.17 -2.83 -5.12
C PHE A 247 0.41 -4.08 -5.94
N GLU A 248 0.29 -4.01 -7.26
CA GLU A 248 0.36 -5.22 -8.09
C GLU A 248 1.10 -5.02 -9.41
N GLU A 249 1.64 -6.13 -9.93
CA GLU A 249 2.36 -6.17 -11.20
C GLU A 249 3.51 -5.15 -11.26
N GLY A 250 4.12 -4.85 -10.11
CA GLY A 250 5.19 -3.88 -10.00
C GLY A 250 6.57 -4.48 -10.27
N TYR A 251 7.61 -3.62 -10.31
CA TYR A 251 8.93 -4.09 -10.78
C TYR A 251 10.02 -4.07 -9.72
N GLN A 252 9.99 -3.10 -8.79
CA GLN A 252 11.01 -2.97 -7.75
C GLN A 252 10.34 -2.89 -6.37
N TRP A 253 10.75 -1.99 -5.51
CA TRP A 253 10.17 -1.78 -4.18
C TRP A 253 8.82 -1.06 -4.31
N GLN A 254 7.73 -1.71 -3.98
CA GLN A 254 6.43 -1.02 -4.09
C GLN A 254 6.24 0.01 -3.00
N GLN A 255 6.75 -0.24 -1.81
CA GLN A 255 6.86 0.76 -0.75
C GLN A 255 8.35 0.99 -0.46
N GLY A 256 8.94 2.01 -1.05
CA GLY A 256 10.31 2.46 -0.78
C GLY A 256 10.29 3.61 0.23
N ILE A 257 10.16 3.29 1.52
CA ILE A 257 9.91 4.26 2.58
C ILE A 257 11.19 4.55 3.35
N ARG A 258 11.60 5.82 3.36
CA ARG A 258 12.83 6.28 4.00
C ARG A 258 12.60 7.52 4.84
N GLY A 259 13.19 7.55 6.04
CA GLY A 259 13.18 8.73 6.89
C GLY A 259 11.78 9.13 7.38
N VAL A 260 10.94 8.16 7.76
CA VAL A 260 9.58 8.41 8.24
C VAL A 260 9.43 8.01 9.71
N ALA A 261 9.01 8.97 10.54
CA ALA A 261 8.71 8.77 11.95
C ALA A 261 7.20 8.68 12.18
N GLY A 262 6.75 7.53 12.64
CA GLY A 262 5.32 7.23 12.85
C GLY A 262 4.61 6.85 11.57
N GLY A 263 3.92 5.72 11.60
CA GLY A 263 3.12 5.29 10.46
C GLY A 263 2.34 4.02 10.69
N ALA A 264 1.47 3.73 9.73
CA ALA A 264 0.70 2.50 9.73
C ALA A 264 0.42 2.02 8.30
N MET A 265 0.39 0.71 8.13
CA MET A 265 -0.12 0.06 6.92
C MET A 265 -1.17 -0.97 7.34
N ARG A 266 -2.40 -0.83 6.85
CA ARG A 266 -3.52 -1.67 7.23
C ARG A 266 -4.29 -2.19 6.03
N ASN A 267 -4.59 -3.49 6.04
CA ASN A 267 -5.40 -4.13 5.01
C ASN A 267 -4.89 -3.85 3.58
N CYS A 268 -3.55 -3.86 3.42
CA CYS A 268 -2.90 -3.62 2.14
C CYS A 268 -2.40 -4.93 1.53
N VAL A 269 -2.39 -5.00 0.21
CA VAL A 269 -1.91 -6.16 -0.55
C VAL A 269 -0.81 -5.73 -1.49
N THR A 270 0.36 -6.37 -1.38
CA THR A 270 1.49 -6.22 -2.29
C THR A 270 1.72 -7.55 -3.00
N HIS A 271 1.56 -7.58 -4.31
CA HIS A 271 1.41 -8.82 -5.04
C HIS A 271 1.98 -8.73 -6.46
N ASP A 272 2.62 -9.82 -6.91
CA ASP A 272 3.10 -9.92 -8.28
C ASP A 272 4.19 -8.90 -8.64
N ILE A 273 5.25 -8.86 -7.83
CA ILE A 273 6.33 -7.88 -7.95
C ILE A 273 7.58 -8.54 -8.54
N GLY A 274 8.35 -7.80 -9.34
CA GLY A 274 9.66 -8.20 -9.88
C GLY A 274 9.61 -9.06 -11.14
N ARG A 275 8.44 -9.46 -11.61
CA ARG A 275 8.29 -10.42 -12.70
C ARG A 275 8.84 -9.91 -14.02
N GLY A 276 9.91 -10.57 -14.50
CA GLY A 276 10.52 -10.26 -15.81
C GLY A 276 11.32 -8.96 -15.82
N PHE A 277 11.54 -8.35 -14.68
CA PHE A 277 12.30 -7.12 -14.55
C PHE A 277 13.80 -7.39 -14.36
N ARG A 278 14.64 -6.57 -14.99
CA ARG A 278 16.08 -6.60 -14.80
C ARG A 278 16.46 -5.48 -13.83
N ALA A 279 16.55 -5.83 -12.54
CA ALA A 279 16.91 -4.87 -11.49
C ALA A 279 18.41 -4.96 -11.19
N TRP A 280 19.05 -3.80 -11.07
CA TRP A 280 20.43 -3.69 -10.58
C TRP A 280 20.49 -3.66 -9.04
N ASN A 281 19.44 -3.19 -8.40
CA ASN A 281 19.40 -2.84 -6.99
C ASN A 281 18.30 -3.60 -6.23
N GLY A 282 18.14 -4.88 -6.45
CA GLY A 282 17.19 -5.65 -5.68
C GLY A 282 15.71 -5.46 -6.04
N VAL A 283 14.92 -6.45 -5.64
CA VAL A 283 13.46 -6.44 -5.75
C VAL A 283 12.91 -6.84 -4.39
N ALA A 284 12.04 -6.02 -3.81
CA ALA A 284 11.30 -6.34 -2.60
C ALA A 284 9.84 -5.92 -2.72
N GLY A 285 8.96 -6.57 -2.02
CA GLY A 285 7.59 -6.09 -1.86
C GLY A 285 7.57 -4.73 -1.19
N ALA A 286 8.30 -4.60 -0.07
CA ALA A 286 8.48 -3.33 0.64
C ALA A 286 9.91 -3.21 1.16
N MET A 287 10.43 -2.00 1.20
CA MET A 287 11.72 -1.64 1.79
C MET A 287 11.55 -0.44 2.71
N PHE A 288 11.97 -0.59 3.96
CA PHE A 288 11.94 0.46 4.98
C PHE A 288 13.36 0.75 5.46
N PHE A 289 13.76 1.99 5.38
CA PHE A 289 15.08 2.45 5.78
C PHE A 289 15.01 3.70 6.66
N ARG A 290 15.68 3.67 7.82
CA ARG A 290 15.63 4.80 8.79
C ARG A 290 14.19 5.20 9.12
N CYS A 291 13.35 4.24 9.48
CA CYS A 291 11.97 4.46 9.87
C CYS A 291 11.76 4.09 11.34
N LYS A 292 10.82 4.72 12.01
CA LYS A 292 10.48 4.35 13.39
C LYS A 292 8.99 4.46 13.69
N ASP A 293 8.57 3.73 14.74
CA ASP A 293 7.21 3.79 15.28
C ASP A 293 6.14 3.41 14.22
N TRP A 294 6.33 2.28 13.53
CA TRP A 294 5.38 1.80 12.52
C TRP A 294 4.59 0.58 12.97
N VAL A 295 3.33 0.52 12.53
CA VAL A 295 2.46 -0.63 12.73
C VAL A 295 1.93 -1.12 11.38
N PHE A 296 2.15 -2.42 11.10
CA PHE A 296 1.61 -3.11 9.91
C PHE A 296 0.59 -4.13 10.40
N GLU A 297 -0.64 -4.05 9.89
CA GLU A 297 -1.74 -4.89 10.34
C GLU A 297 -2.53 -5.46 9.17
N ASP A 298 -2.92 -6.73 9.28
CA ASP A 298 -3.83 -7.40 8.35
C ASP A 298 -3.44 -7.24 6.87
N SER A 299 -2.13 -7.22 6.58
CA SER A 299 -1.58 -6.95 5.26
C SER A 299 -0.84 -8.14 4.68
N GLU A 300 -0.69 -8.17 3.37
CA GLU A 300 -0.17 -9.30 2.60
C GLU A 300 0.95 -8.87 1.65
N TRP A 301 2.04 -9.64 1.63
CA TRP A 301 3.10 -9.57 0.63
C TRP A 301 3.29 -10.94 0.01
N GLY A 302 3.00 -11.07 -1.27
CA GLY A 302 3.06 -12.35 -1.95
C GLY A 302 3.48 -12.27 -3.41
N PHE A 303 4.01 -13.38 -3.92
CA PHE A 303 4.45 -13.49 -5.31
C PHE A 303 5.51 -12.46 -5.68
N ILE A 304 6.56 -12.37 -4.87
CA ILE A 304 7.70 -11.50 -5.14
C ILE A 304 8.76 -12.28 -5.88
N ASP A 305 8.98 -11.94 -7.14
CA ASP A 305 9.95 -12.57 -8.01
C ASP A 305 11.30 -11.82 -7.93
N ILE A 306 12.41 -12.52 -8.00
CA ILE A 306 13.75 -11.93 -7.93
C ILE A 306 14.10 -11.06 -9.14
N GLY A 307 13.32 -11.16 -10.22
CA GLY A 307 13.65 -10.50 -11.48
C GLY A 307 14.81 -11.17 -12.23
N LEU A 308 15.41 -10.44 -13.16
CA LEU A 308 16.57 -10.87 -13.93
C LEU A 308 17.79 -10.06 -13.49
N GLY A 309 18.68 -10.65 -12.67
CA GLY A 309 19.95 -10.05 -12.27
C GLY A 309 20.06 -9.51 -10.86
N SER A 310 19.01 -9.54 -10.05
CA SER A 310 19.06 -9.26 -8.61
C SER A 310 19.33 -10.53 -7.79
N GLY A 311 19.90 -10.35 -6.59
CA GLY A 311 20.04 -11.39 -5.58
C GLY A 311 18.88 -11.47 -4.59
N ASP A 312 18.03 -10.45 -4.57
CA ASP A 312 16.96 -10.23 -3.59
C ASP A 312 15.65 -10.95 -4.00
N GLY A 313 14.51 -10.42 -3.80
CA GLY A 313 13.21 -11.04 -4.09
C GLY A 313 12.44 -11.33 -2.81
N GLU A 314 12.73 -10.56 -1.77
CA GLU A 314 12.10 -10.66 -0.45
C GLU A 314 10.71 -10.03 -0.44
N ALA A 315 9.87 -10.54 0.46
CA ALA A 315 8.58 -9.92 0.68
C ALA A 315 8.73 -8.56 1.37
N PHE A 316 9.59 -8.49 2.38
CA PHE A 316 9.80 -7.29 3.18
C PHE A 316 11.26 -7.13 3.59
N ASP A 317 11.78 -5.91 3.47
CA ASP A 317 13.14 -5.53 3.82
C ASP A 317 13.15 -4.40 4.86
N PHE A 318 13.80 -4.69 6.00
CA PHE A 318 14.24 -3.69 6.95
C PHE A 318 15.70 -3.35 6.63
N GLU A 319 15.91 -2.37 5.77
CA GLU A 319 17.20 -2.03 5.14
C GLU A 319 18.23 -1.44 6.13
N GLY A 320 17.79 -1.09 7.33
CA GLY A 320 18.64 -0.60 8.42
C GLY A 320 18.06 0.59 9.14
N ASN A 321 18.52 0.78 10.39
CA ASN A 321 18.09 1.89 11.24
C ASN A 321 16.56 2.01 11.43
N CYS A 322 15.85 0.88 11.38
CA CYS A 322 14.44 0.82 11.72
C CYS A 322 14.29 0.56 13.22
N ASP A 323 13.42 1.32 13.87
CA ASP A 323 13.21 1.25 15.31
C ASP A 323 11.71 1.15 15.66
N ASN A 324 11.36 0.30 16.63
CA ASN A 324 10.00 0.12 17.12
C ASN A 324 8.97 -0.17 16.01
N MET A 325 9.25 -1.20 15.19
CA MET A 325 8.38 -1.65 14.09
C MET A 325 7.54 -2.84 14.57
N THR A 326 6.22 -2.81 14.40
CA THR A 326 5.35 -3.91 14.80
C THR A 326 4.52 -4.40 13.62
N MET A 327 4.59 -5.70 13.33
CA MET A 327 3.73 -6.36 12.35
C MET A 327 2.76 -7.31 13.04
N ARG A 328 1.46 -7.20 12.74
CA ARG A 328 0.42 -8.05 13.31
C ARG A 328 -0.48 -8.64 12.23
N ASN A 329 -0.79 -9.93 12.36
CA ASN A 329 -1.71 -10.61 11.46
C ASN A 329 -1.33 -10.45 9.97
N CYS A 330 -0.05 -10.40 9.66
CA CYS A 330 0.45 -10.23 8.29
C CYS A 330 0.79 -11.58 7.65
N LEU A 331 0.60 -11.66 6.34
CA LEU A 331 0.90 -12.84 5.54
C LEU A 331 2.02 -12.55 4.56
N PHE A 332 3.04 -13.41 4.55
CA PHE A 332 4.18 -13.34 3.64
C PHE A 332 4.31 -14.68 2.93
N HIS A 333 4.26 -14.69 1.60
CA HIS A 333 4.22 -15.96 0.89
C HIS A 333 4.77 -15.86 -0.54
N ASP A 334 5.17 -17.03 -1.07
CA ASP A 334 5.53 -17.19 -2.47
C ASP A 334 6.59 -16.18 -2.95
N THR A 335 7.69 -16.05 -2.23
CA THR A 335 8.82 -15.19 -2.59
C THR A 335 9.96 -16.01 -3.19
N ASP A 336 10.67 -15.47 -4.17
CA ASP A 336 11.88 -16.10 -4.73
C ASP A 336 13.11 -15.91 -3.84
N GLY A 337 13.14 -14.85 -3.06
CA GLY A 337 14.12 -14.53 -2.04
C GLY A 337 13.62 -14.85 -0.64
N PRO A 338 14.28 -14.35 0.43
CA PRO A 338 13.81 -14.51 1.80
C PRO A 338 12.44 -13.89 2.02
N GLY A 339 11.63 -14.44 2.93
CA GLY A 339 10.39 -13.78 3.36
C GLY A 339 10.67 -12.44 4.04
N PHE A 340 11.77 -12.40 4.82
CA PHE A 340 12.28 -11.18 5.44
C PHE A 340 13.78 -11.05 5.23
N LEU A 341 14.21 -9.86 4.83
CA LEU A 341 15.58 -9.39 4.94
C LEU A 341 15.64 -8.35 6.07
N ILE A 342 16.49 -8.58 7.05
CA ILE A 342 16.75 -7.66 8.14
C ILE A 342 18.20 -7.22 7.98
N CYS A 343 18.37 -6.14 7.24
CA CYS A 343 19.65 -5.64 6.79
C CYS A 343 20.21 -4.62 7.78
N CYS A 344 21.53 -4.64 7.96
CA CYS A 344 22.25 -3.55 8.56
C CYS A 344 23.53 -3.40 7.75
N TYR A 345 23.68 -2.31 7.06
CA TYR A 345 24.94 -2.03 6.40
C TYR A 345 26.02 -1.79 7.45
N ALA A 346 27.00 -2.68 7.50
CA ALA A 346 28.10 -2.64 8.47
C ALA A 346 28.83 -1.29 8.48
N SER A 347 28.77 -0.52 7.39
CA SER A 347 29.35 0.82 7.29
C SER A 347 28.62 1.87 8.11
N ASP A 348 27.35 1.66 8.46
CA ASP A 348 26.51 2.65 9.15
C ASP A 348 26.42 2.40 10.67
N GLY A 349 26.81 1.19 11.13
CA GLY A 349 26.87 0.85 12.55
C GLY A 349 25.53 0.86 13.30
N ASN A 350 24.40 0.96 12.57
CA ASN A 350 23.09 1.18 13.17
C ASN A 350 22.13 0.03 12.88
N PRO A 351 21.97 -0.91 13.81
CA PRO A 351 21.07 -2.04 13.67
C PRO A 351 19.60 -1.64 13.71
N ASN A 352 18.76 -2.52 13.20
CA ASN A 352 17.33 -2.47 13.44
C ASN A 352 17.02 -2.88 14.89
N ARG A 353 16.09 -2.18 15.57
CA ARG A 353 15.76 -2.42 16.98
C ARG A 353 14.26 -2.47 17.21
N GLY A 354 13.84 -3.24 18.21
CA GLY A 354 12.44 -3.27 18.63
C GLY A 354 11.48 -3.76 17.56
N ILE A 355 11.92 -4.61 16.62
CA ILE A 355 11.06 -5.19 15.60
C ILE A 355 10.24 -6.32 16.24
N ARG A 356 8.92 -6.28 16.11
CA ARG A 356 7.99 -7.25 16.67
C ARG A 356 7.10 -7.83 15.57
N MET A 357 7.02 -9.16 15.54
CA MET A 357 6.19 -9.93 14.62
C MET A 357 5.19 -10.73 15.44
N GLU A 358 3.89 -10.42 15.34
CA GLU A 358 2.83 -11.03 16.13
C GLU A 358 1.76 -11.68 15.24
N ASN A 359 1.47 -12.96 15.48
CA ASN A 359 0.44 -13.71 14.73
C ASN A 359 0.66 -13.71 13.20
N CYS A 360 1.89 -13.60 12.73
CA CYS A 360 2.20 -13.58 11.30
C CYS A 360 2.36 -15.00 10.75
N VAL A 361 2.11 -15.14 9.46
CA VAL A 361 2.32 -16.39 8.71
C VAL A 361 3.34 -16.14 7.60
N LEU A 362 4.37 -16.98 7.55
CA LEU A 362 5.33 -17.02 6.47
C LEU A 362 5.21 -18.37 5.76
N ASN A 363 5.02 -18.32 4.45
CA ASN A 363 4.88 -19.50 3.61
C ASN A 363 5.88 -19.46 2.45
N GLY A 364 6.86 -20.38 2.48
CA GLY A 364 7.79 -20.56 1.38
C GLY A 364 7.27 -21.56 0.36
N LYS A 365 6.79 -21.12 -0.79
CA LYS A 365 6.37 -22.01 -1.90
C LYS A 365 7.08 -21.66 -3.19
N ALA A 366 7.82 -22.63 -3.75
CA ALA A 366 8.55 -22.50 -5.03
C ALA A 366 7.66 -22.21 -6.22
N LYS A 367 8.12 -21.30 -7.04
CA LYS A 367 7.52 -21.05 -8.35
C LYS A 367 8.44 -21.33 -9.52
N ARG A 368 9.74 -21.34 -9.31
CA ARG A 368 10.72 -21.61 -10.36
C ARG A 368 11.45 -22.91 -10.05
N PRO A 369 11.59 -23.80 -11.04
CA PRO A 369 12.29 -25.10 -10.84
C PRO A 369 13.77 -24.96 -10.51
N ILE A 370 14.35 -23.76 -10.57
CA ILE A 370 15.78 -23.50 -10.37
C ILE A 370 16.08 -22.85 -9.02
N ARG A 371 15.07 -22.31 -8.31
CA ARG A 371 15.25 -21.71 -6.98
C ARG A 371 14.21 -22.24 -6.01
N LEU A 372 14.70 -22.79 -4.90
CA LEU A 372 13.83 -23.23 -3.83
C LEU A 372 13.19 -22.01 -3.17
N PRO A 373 11.90 -22.06 -2.84
CA PRO A 373 11.25 -21.01 -2.09
C PRO A 373 11.85 -20.93 -0.71
N ARG A 374 11.92 -19.75 -0.20
CA ARG A 374 12.51 -19.49 1.10
C ARG A 374 11.50 -18.82 2.01
N CYS A 375 11.02 -19.55 2.99
CA CYS A 375 10.47 -18.94 4.19
C CYS A 375 11.62 -18.44 5.08
N GLU A 376 12.68 -17.93 4.46
CA GLU A 376 13.93 -17.61 5.13
C GLU A 376 13.85 -16.22 5.75
N ILE A 377 14.34 -16.12 6.97
CA ILE A 377 14.62 -14.85 7.63
C ILE A 377 16.13 -14.66 7.52
N VAL A 378 16.56 -13.69 6.74
CA VAL A 378 17.98 -13.33 6.65
C VAL A 378 18.23 -12.17 7.59
N ASN A 379 19.12 -12.38 8.55
CA ASN A 379 19.63 -11.35 9.43
C ASN A 379 21.10 -11.11 9.09
N THR A 380 21.46 -9.90 8.69
CA THR A 380 22.82 -9.58 8.25
C THR A 380 23.79 -9.30 9.41
N THR A 381 23.27 -9.07 10.61
CA THR A 381 24.10 -8.85 11.80
C THR A 381 23.47 -9.44 13.04
N ASP A 382 24.29 -9.74 14.05
CA ASP A 382 23.85 -10.16 15.38
C ASP A 382 23.26 -9.01 16.22
N TRP A 383 23.25 -7.79 15.70
CA TRP A 383 22.80 -6.58 16.41
C TRP A 383 21.33 -6.24 16.14
N ASN A 384 20.72 -6.82 15.15
CA ASN A 384 19.30 -6.62 14.86
C ASN A 384 18.42 -7.34 15.90
N GLU A 385 17.50 -6.61 16.52
CA GLU A 385 16.58 -7.16 17.52
C GLU A 385 15.21 -7.44 16.91
N VAL A 386 14.82 -8.72 16.87
CA VAL A 386 13.52 -9.15 16.34
C VAL A 386 12.85 -10.13 17.29
N ALA A 387 11.63 -9.83 17.69
CA ALA A 387 10.79 -10.69 18.51
C ALA A 387 9.63 -11.27 17.70
N TRP A 388 9.55 -12.61 17.65
CA TRP A 388 8.50 -13.35 16.99
C TRP A 388 7.55 -13.95 18.03
N LYS A 389 6.25 -13.67 17.94
CA LYS A 389 5.25 -14.20 18.87
C LYS A 389 4.04 -14.76 18.12
N ASN A 390 3.66 -15.99 18.45
CA ASN A 390 2.53 -16.70 17.84
C ASN A 390 2.61 -16.84 16.31
N CYS A 391 3.81 -16.78 15.73
CA CYS A 391 3.98 -16.86 14.27
C CYS A 391 4.00 -18.32 13.80
N ARG A 392 3.63 -18.51 12.54
CA ARG A 392 3.60 -19.82 11.88
C ARG A 392 4.44 -19.80 10.61
N PHE A 393 5.31 -20.78 10.47
CA PHE A 393 6.27 -20.88 9.37
C PHE A 393 6.07 -22.19 8.61
N TYR A 394 5.74 -22.09 7.34
CA TYR A 394 5.63 -23.23 6.44
C TYR A 394 6.86 -23.31 5.56
N LEU A 395 7.68 -24.33 5.77
CA LEU A 395 8.95 -24.54 5.07
C LEU A 395 8.79 -25.56 3.94
N SER A 396 9.62 -25.44 2.93
CA SER A 396 9.89 -26.54 2.01
C SER A 396 10.85 -27.55 2.64
N PRO A 397 10.83 -28.83 2.23
CA PRO A 397 11.75 -29.83 2.78
C PRO A 397 13.21 -29.42 2.62
N GLY A 398 13.97 -29.48 3.71
CA GLY A 398 15.40 -29.17 3.73
C GLY A 398 15.75 -27.69 3.88
N GLU A 399 14.75 -26.80 4.01
CA GLU A 399 15.00 -25.39 4.25
C GLU A 399 15.24 -25.06 5.73
N ALA A 400 16.13 -24.09 5.97
CA ALA A 400 16.32 -23.47 7.28
C ALA A 400 15.38 -22.26 7.41
N LEU A 401 14.79 -22.07 8.60
CA LEU A 401 13.94 -20.90 8.87
C LEU A 401 14.76 -19.60 8.90
N MET A 402 15.95 -19.63 9.46
CA MET A 402 16.76 -18.43 9.67
C MET A 402 18.20 -18.62 9.22
N ARG A 403 18.74 -17.61 8.56
CA ARG A 403 20.15 -17.49 8.22
C ARG A 403 20.70 -16.18 8.79
N VAL A 404 21.77 -16.27 9.56
CA VAL A 404 22.56 -15.13 10.02
C VAL A 404 23.85 -15.09 9.21
N MET A 405 24.16 -13.98 8.58
CA MET A 405 25.31 -13.87 7.67
C MET A 405 26.60 -13.62 8.44
N ASP A 406 26.57 -12.79 9.49
CA ASP A 406 27.73 -12.44 10.30
C ASP A 406 27.37 -12.46 11.80
N GLY A 407 27.92 -13.39 12.58
CA GLY A 407 27.83 -13.39 14.04
C GLY A 407 27.13 -14.59 14.71
N GLU A 408 26.97 -14.52 16.01
CA GLU A 408 26.36 -15.57 16.84
C GLU A 408 24.81 -15.49 16.76
N ARG A 409 24.21 -16.55 16.27
CA ARG A 409 22.76 -16.69 15.98
C ARG A 409 21.83 -16.53 17.18
N GLU A 410 22.32 -16.62 18.41
CA GLU A 410 21.48 -16.89 19.57
C GLU A 410 20.98 -15.63 20.32
N LYS A 411 21.59 -14.47 20.11
CA LYS A 411 21.46 -13.41 21.12
C LYS A 411 20.38 -12.35 20.87
N ARG A 412 19.75 -12.25 19.67
CA ARG A 412 18.87 -11.11 19.37
C ARG A 412 17.58 -11.40 18.59
N SER A 413 17.32 -12.65 18.25
CA SER A 413 16.00 -13.09 17.78
C SER A 413 15.34 -13.95 18.84
N SER A 414 14.09 -13.69 19.17
CA SER A 414 13.32 -14.47 20.12
C SER A 414 12.06 -15.04 19.49
N PHE A 415 11.74 -16.30 19.80
CA PHE A 415 10.54 -16.99 19.29
C PHE A 415 9.69 -17.46 20.47
N VAL A 416 8.51 -16.86 20.63
CA VAL A 416 7.56 -17.21 21.69
C VAL A 416 6.29 -17.79 21.07
N ASN A 417 5.95 -19.02 21.42
CA ASN A 417 4.79 -19.75 20.88
C ASN A 417 4.74 -19.78 19.33
N CYS A 418 5.93 -19.83 18.71
CA CYS A 418 6.07 -19.95 17.25
C CYS A 418 6.12 -21.41 16.85
N GLY A 419 5.58 -21.73 15.68
CA GLY A 419 5.55 -23.08 15.14
C GLY A 419 6.07 -23.14 13.72
N VAL A 420 6.77 -24.22 13.41
CA VAL A 420 7.27 -24.53 12.07
C VAL A 420 6.79 -25.91 11.63
N LYS A 421 6.42 -26.04 10.36
CA LYS A 421 6.11 -27.33 9.71
C LYS A 421 6.41 -27.29 8.21
N ASN A 422 6.51 -28.45 7.59
CA ASN A 422 6.57 -28.52 6.13
C ASN A 422 5.22 -28.13 5.50
N LEU A 423 5.25 -27.40 4.41
CA LEU A 423 4.03 -27.01 3.67
C LEU A 423 3.23 -28.24 3.20
N SER A 424 3.94 -29.34 2.84
CA SER A 424 3.30 -30.61 2.48
C SER A 424 2.49 -31.25 3.61
N GLU A 425 2.70 -30.83 4.85
CA GLU A 425 1.95 -31.27 6.03
C GLU A 425 0.77 -30.33 6.36
N ALA A 426 0.57 -29.26 5.61
CA ALA A 426 -0.63 -28.44 5.71
C ALA A 426 -1.88 -29.21 5.23
N CYS A 427 -3.06 -28.76 5.66
CA CYS A 427 -4.34 -29.35 5.24
C CYS A 427 -4.50 -30.84 5.56
N LYS A 428 -3.93 -31.30 6.68
CA LYS A 428 -4.05 -32.70 7.17
C LYS A 428 -5.15 -32.90 8.21
N THR A 429 -5.76 -31.83 8.71
CA THR A 429 -6.91 -31.89 9.62
C THR A 429 -8.21 -32.16 8.85
N PRO A 430 -9.33 -32.47 9.54
CA PRO A 430 -10.61 -32.65 8.85
C PRO A 430 -11.03 -31.41 8.04
N ASP A 431 -11.45 -31.66 6.81
CA ASP A 431 -11.97 -30.63 5.91
C ASP A 431 -13.32 -30.09 6.40
N LEU A 432 -13.36 -28.79 6.72
CA LEU A 432 -14.55 -28.09 7.19
C LEU A 432 -15.56 -27.83 6.07
N ALA A 433 -15.11 -27.77 4.81
CA ALA A 433 -15.96 -27.52 3.65
C ALA A 433 -17.02 -28.63 3.46
N ALA A 434 -16.71 -29.86 3.85
CA ALA A 434 -17.62 -30.99 3.76
C ALA A 434 -18.94 -30.81 4.54
N ARG A 435 -18.99 -29.87 5.47
CA ARG A 435 -20.19 -29.53 6.29
C ARG A 435 -20.75 -28.15 5.98
N ALA A 436 -20.23 -27.48 4.96
CA ALA A 436 -20.68 -26.17 4.54
C ALA A 436 -21.78 -26.28 3.48
N THR A 437 -22.55 -25.21 3.32
CA THR A 437 -23.45 -25.02 2.17
C THR A 437 -22.69 -24.22 1.13
N ALA A 438 -22.60 -24.74 -0.10
CA ALA A 438 -21.96 -24.08 -1.21
C ALA A 438 -22.96 -23.29 -2.05
N SER A 439 -22.56 -22.10 -2.51
CA SER A 439 -23.27 -21.28 -3.49
C SER A 439 -22.25 -20.59 -4.41
N ALA A 440 -22.70 -20.13 -5.57
CA ALA A 440 -21.82 -19.49 -6.54
C ALA A 440 -22.51 -18.32 -7.26
N SER A 441 -21.71 -17.42 -7.85
CA SER A 441 -22.21 -16.30 -8.66
C SER A 441 -22.98 -16.78 -9.89
N SER A 442 -22.53 -17.88 -10.50
CA SER A 442 -23.18 -18.58 -11.60
C SER A 442 -22.72 -20.02 -11.65
N GLN A 443 -23.47 -20.89 -12.33
CA GLN A 443 -23.09 -22.29 -12.51
C GLN A 443 -23.71 -22.87 -13.79
N GLU A 444 -22.94 -23.69 -14.51
CA GLU A 444 -23.44 -24.47 -15.64
C GLU A 444 -24.30 -25.67 -15.13
N PRO A 445 -25.33 -26.12 -15.88
CA PRO A 445 -26.08 -27.32 -15.51
C PRO A 445 -25.15 -28.55 -15.41
N GLY A 446 -25.29 -29.29 -14.29
CA GLY A 446 -24.43 -30.44 -13.99
C GLY A 446 -23.10 -30.07 -13.29
N TYR A 447 -22.79 -28.77 -13.14
CA TYR A 447 -21.57 -28.24 -12.54
C TYR A 447 -21.92 -27.31 -11.36
N GLU A 448 -22.84 -27.73 -10.51
CA GLU A 448 -23.32 -26.95 -9.38
C GLU A 448 -22.22 -26.68 -8.34
N ALA A 449 -22.36 -25.59 -7.58
CA ALA A 449 -21.40 -25.17 -6.55
C ALA A 449 -21.02 -26.31 -5.56
N ALA A 450 -21.98 -27.18 -5.22
CA ALA A 450 -21.77 -28.31 -4.33
C ALA A 450 -20.75 -29.35 -4.86
N LYS A 451 -20.50 -29.38 -6.16
CA LYS A 451 -19.51 -30.28 -6.78
C LYS A 451 -18.06 -29.97 -6.37
N ALA A 452 -17.79 -28.74 -5.97
CA ALA A 452 -16.46 -28.35 -5.47
C ALA A 452 -16.18 -28.81 -4.02
N ILE A 453 -17.18 -29.36 -3.32
CA ILE A 453 -17.05 -29.84 -1.93
C ILE A 453 -17.56 -31.27 -1.72
N ASP A 454 -17.92 -31.98 -2.77
CA ASP A 454 -18.49 -33.35 -2.72
C ASP A 454 -17.41 -34.43 -2.56
N ARG A 455 -16.12 -34.07 -2.54
CA ARG A 455 -14.94 -34.96 -2.45
C ARG A 455 -14.80 -35.93 -3.61
N ASN A 456 -15.43 -35.64 -4.72
CA ASN A 456 -15.31 -36.43 -5.96
C ASN A 456 -14.43 -35.69 -6.97
N ALA A 457 -13.21 -36.15 -7.17
CA ALA A 457 -12.28 -35.51 -8.10
C ALA A 457 -12.73 -35.51 -9.58
N ALA A 458 -13.77 -36.26 -9.93
CA ALA A 458 -14.35 -36.29 -11.27
C ALA A 458 -15.44 -35.24 -11.49
N THR A 459 -15.82 -34.50 -10.47
CA THR A 459 -16.85 -33.46 -10.53
C THR A 459 -16.22 -32.08 -10.27
N ALA A 460 -16.85 -31.03 -10.77
CA ALA A 460 -16.40 -29.66 -10.54
C ALA A 460 -17.58 -28.68 -10.53
N TRP A 461 -17.46 -27.59 -9.79
CA TRP A 461 -18.22 -26.38 -10.07
C TRP A 461 -17.66 -25.71 -11.31
N LYS A 462 -18.52 -25.20 -12.19
CA LYS A 462 -18.11 -24.43 -13.36
C LYS A 462 -19.03 -23.22 -13.56
N ALA A 463 -18.44 -22.05 -13.71
CA ALA A 463 -19.18 -20.81 -13.95
C ALA A 463 -19.64 -20.69 -15.40
N THR A 464 -20.69 -19.88 -15.63
CA THR A 464 -21.25 -19.65 -16.98
C THR A 464 -20.49 -18.62 -17.80
N SER A 465 -19.53 -17.89 -17.19
CA SER A 465 -18.74 -16.87 -17.89
C SER A 465 -17.33 -16.73 -17.30
N ALA A 466 -16.43 -16.18 -18.10
CA ALA A 466 -15.04 -15.90 -17.70
C ALA A 466 -14.85 -14.58 -16.91
N ASN A 467 -15.89 -13.76 -16.75
CA ASN A 467 -15.84 -12.56 -15.91
C ASN A 467 -15.65 -12.93 -14.44
N ALA A 468 -15.39 -11.96 -13.60
CA ALA A 468 -15.23 -12.19 -12.16
C ALA A 468 -16.36 -13.06 -11.59
N GLN A 469 -15.99 -14.22 -11.03
CA GLN A 469 -16.90 -15.25 -10.51
C GLN A 469 -16.51 -15.61 -9.08
N TRP A 470 -17.46 -16.08 -8.28
CA TRP A 470 -17.15 -16.53 -6.93
C TRP A 470 -17.85 -17.84 -6.58
N LEU A 471 -17.18 -18.60 -5.72
CA LEU A 471 -17.69 -19.80 -5.05
C LEU A 471 -17.64 -19.55 -3.54
N GLU A 472 -18.79 -19.52 -2.87
CA GLU A 472 -18.95 -19.24 -1.43
C GLU A 472 -19.31 -20.50 -0.65
N LEU A 473 -18.71 -20.65 0.52
CA LEU A 473 -19.05 -21.68 1.49
C LEU A 473 -19.56 -21.01 2.76
N ALA A 474 -20.75 -21.41 3.22
CA ALA A 474 -21.38 -20.94 4.45
C ALA A 474 -21.40 -22.05 5.51
N PHE A 475 -20.90 -21.77 6.70
CA PHE A 475 -20.88 -22.67 7.85
C PHE A 475 -22.08 -22.42 8.76
N ALA A 476 -22.61 -23.48 9.38
CA ALA A 476 -23.73 -23.39 10.34
C ALA A 476 -23.38 -22.51 11.57
N ALA A 477 -22.11 -22.55 11.99
CA ALA A 477 -21.55 -21.72 13.07
C ALA A 477 -20.19 -21.15 12.65
N PRO A 478 -19.70 -20.07 13.30
CA PRO A 478 -18.37 -19.56 13.03
C PRO A 478 -17.30 -20.64 13.18
N GLN A 479 -16.39 -20.75 12.22
CA GLN A 479 -15.28 -21.67 12.22
C GLN A 479 -13.96 -20.89 12.28
N ALA A 480 -12.97 -21.42 13.01
CA ALA A 480 -11.59 -20.98 12.88
C ALA A 480 -11.02 -21.60 11.60
N VAL A 481 -10.51 -20.79 10.71
CA VAL A 481 -9.92 -21.22 9.43
C VAL A 481 -8.53 -20.61 9.27
N ASN A 482 -7.56 -21.40 8.81
CA ASN A 482 -6.19 -20.94 8.64
C ASN A 482 -5.46 -21.58 7.46
N SER A 483 -6.13 -22.44 6.68
CA SER A 483 -5.53 -23.04 5.51
C SER A 483 -6.60 -23.48 4.51
N PHE A 484 -6.27 -23.41 3.23
CA PHE A 484 -7.14 -23.82 2.12
C PHE A 484 -6.37 -24.73 1.17
N ARG A 485 -7.09 -25.67 0.54
CA ARG A 485 -6.60 -26.43 -0.58
C ARG A 485 -7.60 -26.31 -1.72
N ILE A 486 -7.09 -25.87 -2.87
CA ILE A 486 -7.91 -25.61 -4.05
C ILE A 486 -7.37 -26.49 -5.19
N LYS A 487 -8.27 -27.13 -5.94
CA LYS A 487 -7.94 -27.86 -7.15
C LYS A 487 -8.76 -27.32 -8.30
N GLU A 488 -8.06 -26.97 -9.36
CA GLU A 488 -8.68 -26.48 -10.59
C GLU A 488 -9.03 -27.67 -11.50
N ASP A 489 -10.17 -27.57 -12.16
CA ASP A 489 -10.53 -28.52 -13.23
C ASP A 489 -9.65 -28.23 -14.47
N PRO A 490 -9.15 -29.26 -15.19
CA PRO A 490 -8.30 -29.07 -16.37
C PRO A 490 -8.94 -28.27 -17.52
N SER A 491 -10.26 -28.09 -17.53
CA SER A 491 -10.97 -27.27 -18.54
C SER A 491 -10.85 -25.76 -18.29
N SER A 492 -10.25 -25.34 -17.18
CA SER A 492 -10.07 -23.96 -16.75
C SER A 492 -8.59 -23.61 -16.63
N SER A 493 -8.27 -22.33 -16.67
CA SER A 493 -6.92 -21.81 -16.38
C SER A 493 -7.04 -20.50 -15.63
N VAL A 494 -7.20 -20.58 -14.31
CA VAL A 494 -7.23 -19.43 -13.40
C VAL A 494 -5.83 -18.83 -13.32
N ILE A 495 -5.74 -17.52 -13.49
CA ILE A 495 -4.47 -16.77 -13.41
C ILE A 495 -4.50 -15.64 -12.37
N ARG A 496 -5.66 -15.38 -11.77
CA ARG A 496 -5.81 -14.41 -10.67
C ARG A 496 -7.04 -14.75 -9.83
N TYR A 497 -6.86 -14.90 -8.53
CA TYR A 497 -7.94 -15.15 -7.58
C TYR A 497 -7.64 -14.54 -6.21
N ALA A 498 -8.66 -14.42 -5.38
CA ALA A 498 -8.54 -14.13 -3.96
C ALA A 498 -9.33 -15.14 -3.13
N ILE A 499 -8.86 -15.44 -1.93
CA ILE A 499 -9.64 -16.10 -0.89
C ILE A 499 -10.04 -15.03 0.11
N GLU A 500 -11.33 -14.98 0.42
CA GLU A 500 -11.88 -13.98 1.32
C GLU A 500 -12.67 -14.65 2.45
N CYS A 501 -12.58 -14.04 3.63
CA CYS A 501 -13.35 -14.41 4.80
C CYS A 501 -14.36 -13.30 5.13
N TRP A 502 -15.58 -13.67 5.52
CA TRP A 502 -16.58 -12.69 5.93
C TRP A 502 -16.25 -12.13 7.31
N ASP A 503 -15.98 -10.84 7.35
CA ASP A 503 -15.84 -10.09 8.61
C ASP A 503 -17.24 -9.63 9.08
N ALA A 504 -17.79 -10.33 10.07
CA ALA A 504 -19.11 -10.01 10.61
C ALA A 504 -19.16 -8.66 11.34
N LYS A 505 -18.03 -8.21 11.91
CA LYS A 505 -17.94 -6.93 12.61
C LYS A 505 -17.96 -5.75 11.65
N ALA A 506 -17.20 -5.85 10.56
CA ALA A 506 -17.15 -4.82 9.53
C ALA A 506 -18.26 -4.98 8.48
N SER A 507 -19.03 -6.09 8.51
CA SER A 507 -20.06 -6.44 7.52
C SER A 507 -19.53 -6.40 6.08
N ARG A 508 -18.31 -6.93 5.86
CA ARG A 508 -17.65 -6.94 4.56
C ARG A 508 -16.85 -8.22 4.33
N TRP A 509 -16.54 -8.51 3.09
CA TRP A 509 -15.52 -9.47 2.73
C TRP A 509 -14.14 -8.88 2.98
N ALA A 510 -13.28 -9.65 3.64
CA ALA A 510 -11.88 -9.31 3.87
C ALA A 510 -10.98 -10.30 3.14
N SER A 511 -10.05 -9.80 2.35
CA SER A 511 -9.06 -10.65 1.69
C SER A 511 -8.20 -11.35 2.74
N CYS A 512 -7.96 -12.65 2.51
CA CYS A 512 -7.11 -13.47 3.36
C CYS A 512 -5.91 -14.04 2.60
N PHE A 513 -6.02 -14.10 1.27
CA PHE A 513 -4.98 -14.59 0.37
C PHE A 513 -5.26 -14.12 -1.06
N ASN A 514 -4.24 -13.58 -1.72
CA ASN A 514 -4.32 -13.21 -3.13
C ASN A 514 -3.42 -14.14 -3.94
N GLY A 515 -4.01 -14.87 -4.89
CA GLY A 515 -3.35 -15.91 -5.65
C GLY A 515 -3.20 -15.61 -7.14
N ARG A 516 -2.19 -16.24 -7.75
CA ARG A 516 -2.00 -16.33 -9.20
C ARG A 516 -2.70 -17.59 -9.74
N ALA A 517 -1.98 -18.47 -10.39
CA ALA A 517 -2.51 -19.73 -10.88
C ALA A 517 -2.86 -20.69 -9.73
N ILE A 518 -3.97 -21.40 -9.86
CA ILE A 518 -4.33 -22.52 -8.98
C ILE A 518 -3.61 -23.79 -9.45
N GLY A 519 -3.80 -24.15 -10.72
CA GLY A 519 -3.28 -25.39 -11.30
C GLY A 519 -3.94 -26.64 -10.74
N SER A 520 -3.26 -27.77 -10.83
CA SER A 520 -3.80 -29.05 -10.35
C SER A 520 -4.08 -29.08 -8.85
N GLU A 521 -3.29 -28.36 -8.07
CA GLU A 521 -3.49 -28.20 -6.62
C GLU A 521 -2.73 -26.97 -6.11
N PHE A 522 -3.38 -26.19 -5.25
CA PHE A 522 -2.76 -25.09 -4.52
C PHE A 522 -3.14 -25.14 -3.05
N MET A 523 -2.16 -25.03 -2.16
CA MET A 523 -2.33 -24.88 -0.72
C MET A 523 -2.05 -23.43 -0.32
N ALA A 524 -3.00 -22.80 0.36
CA ALA A 524 -2.93 -21.42 0.82
C ALA A 524 -3.05 -21.36 2.35
N PRO A 525 -1.95 -21.46 3.10
CA PRO A 525 -1.96 -21.09 4.52
C PRO A 525 -2.21 -19.59 4.66
N ILE A 526 -3.04 -19.23 5.63
CA ILE A 526 -3.39 -17.86 5.95
C ILE A 526 -3.21 -17.57 7.44
N VAL A 527 -3.25 -16.29 7.80
CA VAL A 527 -3.45 -15.90 9.20
C VAL A 527 -4.82 -16.38 9.67
N SER A 528 -4.87 -17.02 10.85
CA SER A 528 -6.10 -17.60 11.38
C SER A 528 -7.23 -16.57 11.47
N ARG A 529 -8.40 -16.93 10.96
CA ARG A 529 -9.62 -16.11 11.00
C ARG A 529 -10.79 -16.92 11.56
N THR A 530 -11.66 -16.29 12.33
CA THR A 530 -12.93 -16.89 12.74
C THR A 530 -14.05 -16.29 11.90
N THR A 531 -14.72 -17.13 11.11
CA THR A 531 -15.71 -16.66 10.13
C THR A 531 -16.86 -17.64 9.97
N LYS A 532 -18.02 -17.15 9.54
CA LYS A 532 -19.16 -17.97 9.10
C LYS A 532 -19.14 -18.26 7.60
N LYS A 533 -18.37 -17.50 6.81
CA LYS A 533 -18.37 -17.66 5.37
C LYS A 533 -16.97 -17.44 4.82
N VAL A 534 -16.61 -18.23 3.85
CA VAL A 534 -15.42 -18.05 3.04
C VAL A 534 -15.82 -18.05 1.57
N ARG A 535 -15.08 -17.33 0.71
CA ARG A 535 -15.28 -17.44 -0.73
C ARG A 535 -13.96 -17.46 -1.49
N LEU A 536 -13.97 -18.20 -2.57
CA LEU A 536 -12.97 -18.13 -3.63
C LEU A 536 -13.49 -17.17 -4.69
N LEU A 537 -12.88 -16.02 -4.82
CA LEU A 537 -13.19 -15.00 -5.83
C LEU A 537 -12.20 -15.15 -6.98
N ILE A 538 -12.66 -15.61 -8.14
CA ILE A 538 -11.84 -15.75 -9.34
C ILE A 538 -11.95 -14.48 -10.16
N LEU A 539 -10.85 -13.77 -10.28
CA LEU A 539 -10.77 -12.45 -10.90
C LEU A 539 -10.47 -12.52 -12.39
N ARG A 540 -9.67 -13.54 -12.80
CA ARG A 540 -9.25 -13.68 -14.20
C ARG A 540 -8.86 -15.12 -14.53
N THR A 541 -9.26 -15.57 -15.72
CA THR A 541 -8.78 -16.80 -16.35
C THR A 541 -7.97 -16.48 -17.61
N ASN A 542 -7.05 -17.36 -17.98
CA ASN A 542 -6.33 -17.29 -19.26
C ASN A 542 -7.13 -17.97 -20.38
N SER A 543 -7.85 -19.03 -20.02
CA SER A 543 -8.73 -19.77 -20.95
C SER A 543 -9.87 -20.44 -20.18
N GLY A 544 -11.00 -20.62 -20.83
CA GLY A 544 -12.18 -21.26 -20.27
C GLY A 544 -12.90 -20.44 -19.20
N ASN A 545 -14.08 -20.89 -18.82
CA ASN A 545 -14.79 -20.40 -17.65
C ASN A 545 -14.16 -20.97 -16.38
N PRO A 546 -14.18 -20.25 -15.24
CA PRO A 546 -13.70 -20.81 -13.98
C PRO A 546 -14.34 -22.16 -13.67
N ALA A 547 -13.50 -23.16 -13.36
CA ALA A 547 -13.96 -24.49 -12.96
C ALA A 547 -13.07 -25.02 -11.82
N ILE A 548 -13.70 -25.40 -10.70
CA ILE A 548 -13.02 -25.82 -9.47
C ILE A 548 -13.50 -27.21 -9.08
N SER A 549 -12.59 -28.18 -9.06
CA SER A 549 -12.87 -29.56 -8.66
C SER A 549 -12.79 -29.78 -7.14
N ALA A 550 -12.06 -28.94 -6.41
CA ALA A 550 -12.09 -28.96 -4.94
C ALA A 550 -11.82 -27.57 -4.35
N PHE A 551 -12.63 -27.21 -3.35
CA PHE A 551 -12.39 -26.04 -2.48
C PHE A 551 -12.53 -26.48 -1.03
N GLU A 552 -11.42 -26.84 -0.43
CA GLU A 552 -11.32 -27.41 0.90
C GLU A 552 -10.85 -26.38 1.91
N VAL A 553 -11.35 -26.44 3.14
CA VAL A 553 -11.11 -25.46 4.21
C VAL A 553 -10.65 -26.16 5.48
N TYR A 554 -9.59 -25.66 6.10
CA TYR A 554 -8.99 -26.32 7.25
C TYR A 554 -8.72 -25.36 8.43
N ASN A 555 -8.78 -25.93 9.64
CA ASN A 555 -8.17 -25.37 10.83
C ASN A 555 -6.96 -26.22 11.19
N ASP A 556 -5.83 -25.86 10.62
CA ASP A 556 -4.59 -26.64 10.71
C ASP A 556 -3.85 -26.37 12.02
N THR A 557 -4.17 -27.13 13.07
CA THR A 557 -3.63 -26.96 14.42
C THR A 557 -2.65 -28.04 14.84
N ALA A 558 -2.52 -29.12 14.06
CA ALA A 558 -1.69 -30.28 14.38
C ALA A 558 -0.31 -30.24 13.70
N GLY A 559 0.66 -31.01 14.24
CA GLY A 559 1.95 -31.26 13.62
C GLY A 559 2.92 -30.09 13.61
N TRP A 560 2.68 -29.06 14.41
CA TRP A 560 3.61 -27.95 14.59
C TRP A 560 4.78 -28.34 15.50
N LEU A 561 6.00 -28.10 15.02
CA LEU A 561 7.21 -28.18 15.85
C LEU A 561 7.50 -26.79 16.41
N PRO A 562 7.88 -26.67 17.70
CA PRO A 562 8.27 -25.38 18.26
C PRO A 562 9.54 -24.86 17.58
N VAL A 563 9.67 -23.54 17.49
CA VAL A 563 10.89 -22.90 16.99
C VAL A 563 11.83 -22.62 18.16
N LYS A 564 13.07 -23.09 18.07
CA LYS A 564 14.13 -22.79 19.04
C LYS A 564 14.66 -21.38 18.88
N ALA A 565 15.41 -20.89 19.87
CA ALA A 565 16.01 -19.55 19.84
C ALA A 565 16.92 -19.30 18.62
N ASN A 566 17.60 -20.35 18.14
CA ASN A 566 18.43 -20.27 16.93
C ASN A 566 17.64 -20.41 15.61
N GLY A 567 16.30 -20.41 15.64
CA GLY A 567 15.45 -20.58 14.47
C GLY A 567 15.31 -22.02 13.97
N GLU A 568 15.89 -23.01 14.64
CA GLU A 568 15.75 -24.41 14.26
C GLU A 568 14.43 -25.00 14.77
N PRO A 569 13.87 -26.00 14.04
CA PRO A 569 12.75 -26.78 14.55
C PRO A 569 13.11 -27.48 15.84
N GLY A 570 12.26 -27.38 16.85
CA GLY A 570 12.33 -28.22 18.05
C GLY A 570 11.99 -29.69 17.71
N ARG A 571 12.64 -30.64 18.35
CA ARG A 571 12.24 -32.05 18.30
C ARG A 571 11.25 -32.34 19.41
#